data_75ff515164f5703ea13252caa5b73a65
#
_entry.id   75ff515164f5703ea13252caa5b73a65
#
_cell.length_a   1.000
_cell.length_b   1.000
_cell.length_c   1.000
_cell.angle_alpha   90.00
_cell.angle_beta   90.00
_cell.angle_gamma   90.00
#
_symmetry.space_group_name_H-M   'P 1'
#
loop_
_entity.id
_entity.type
_entity.pdbx_description
1 polymer ?
#
loop_
_entity_poly.entity_id
_entity_poly.type
_entity_poly.pdbx_seq_one_letter_code
_entity_poly.pdbx_strand_id
1 'polypeptide(L)'
;MIQFILTILSTISLICGRLIFNQRHRLLSSQNRIIHSNEVTIIIPARNEERRLPHLLQSLQGQQGIYEVIVMDDGSKDNTKEIAQTFGATVYEIEQNLDRQWFGKSHACYQGATNAQSELLMFVDADVTFGHPHAIEKILNTYRKQHNHGLLSVQPFHEPDKFYGSLSAIFNLMTVVGVNQFSSLARQSNNDIAFGPVTLMHRDDYFKTDGHKNAQHSIIEGFALGEKFESVQLPVTVYEGGNDVKFRMYEAGIQSLIQGWTKHFSVGADKTQPQIMLAIVMWLMGSITSTLTLLISVFTKPASRIVSFLFYVLYTSQFVRLHLRVGAFSMVLLILHPVLFIFFIFIFANSWRHTHFSKKVEWKGRSFKIN
;
A
#
# COMPACT_ATOMS: atom_id res chain seq x y z
N MET A 1 -15.63 20.31 33.12
CA MET A 1 -16.18 19.02 32.64
C MET A 1 -15.73 18.71 31.20
N ILE A 2 -16.06 19.52 30.19
CA ILE A 2 -15.71 19.27 28.77
C ILE A 2 -14.21 19.07 28.56
N GLN A 3 -13.37 19.96 29.07
CA GLN A 3 -11.92 19.85 28.91
C GLN A 3 -11.35 18.57 29.54
N PHE A 4 -11.88 18.13 30.67
CA PHE A 4 -11.48 16.86 31.31
C PHE A 4 -11.82 15.66 30.42
N ILE A 5 -13.01 15.62 29.82
CA ILE A 5 -13.42 14.57 28.88
C ILE A 5 -12.51 14.55 27.64
N LEU A 6 -12.26 15.73 27.05
CA LEU A 6 -11.36 15.84 25.88
C LEU A 6 -9.93 15.39 26.19
N THR A 7 -9.42 15.67 27.40
CA THR A 7 -8.09 15.19 27.85
C THR A 7 -8.05 13.67 27.96
N ILE A 8 -9.10 13.05 28.52
CA ILE A 8 -9.21 11.58 28.58
C ILE A 8 -9.22 10.98 27.16
N LEU A 9 -10.04 11.53 26.26
CA LEU A 9 -10.11 11.05 24.88
C LEU A 9 -8.77 11.20 24.15
N SER A 10 -8.05 12.31 24.36
CA SER A 10 -6.71 12.51 23.80
C SER A 10 -5.70 11.51 24.39
N THR A 11 -5.80 11.14 25.65
CA THR A 11 -4.95 10.12 26.28
C THR A 11 -5.20 8.74 25.68
N ILE A 12 -6.47 8.35 25.53
CA ILE A 12 -6.87 7.09 24.89
C ILE A 12 -6.35 7.05 23.46
N SER A 13 -6.48 8.14 22.72
CA SER A 13 -5.99 8.27 21.36
C SER A 13 -4.47 8.04 21.25
N LEU A 14 -3.68 8.63 22.15
CA LEU A 14 -2.22 8.41 22.21
C LEU A 14 -1.87 6.95 22.47
N ILE A 15 -2.59 6.27 23.36
CA ILE A 15 -2.42 4.84 23.65
C ILE A 15 -2.75 4.01 22.38
N CYS A 16 -3.89 4.26 21.77
CA CYS A 16 -4.29 3.58 20.55
C CYS A 16 -3.26 3.77 19.43
N GLY A 17 -2.77 5.01 19.21
CA GLY A 17 -1.75 5.29 18.20
C GLY A 17 -0.42 4.55 18.44
N ARG A 18 -0.09 4.23 19.70
CA ARG A 18 1.06 3.40 20.02
C ARG A 18 0.80 1.93 19.67
N LEU A 19 -0.40 1.42 19.87
CA LEU A 19 -0.75 0.00 19.70
C LEU A 19 -0.98 -0.40 18.23
N ILE A 20 -1.56 0.50 17.42
CA ILE A 20 -1.92 0.17 16.03
C ILE A 20 -0.71 -0.06 15.11
N PHE A 21 0.45 0.54 15.42
CA PHE A 21 1.64 0.48 14.55
C PHE A 21 2.94 0.31 15.34
N ASN A 22 3.00 -0.65 16.25
CA ASN A 22 4.16 -0.90 17.11
C ASN A 22 5.03 -2.08 16.66
N GLN A 23 4.53 -2.96 15.80
CA GLN A 23 5.34 -4.01 15.19
C GLN A 23 6.17 -3.48 14.02
N ARG A 24 7.35 -4.05 13.79
CA ARG A 24 8.28 -3.67 12.73
C ARG A 24 8.63 -4.89 11.90
N HIS A 25 8.24 -4.89 10.64
CA HIS A 25 8.60 -5.91 9.68
C HIS A 25 9.49 -5.29 8.61
N ARG A 26 10.79 -5.38 8.78
CA ARG A 26 11.78 -4.83 7.86
C ARG A 26 12.37 -5.92 7.00
N LEU A 27 12.66 -5.60 5.75
CA LEU A 27 13.47 -6.44 4.89
C LEU A 27 14.84 -6.68 5.54
N LEU A 28 15.40 -7.87 5.33
CA LEU A 28 16.71 -8.22 5.88
C LEU A 28 17.80 -7.37 5.25
N SER A 29 18.76 -6.95 6.07
CA SER A 29 19.98 -6.33 5.53
C SER A 29 20.70 -7.32 4.62
N SER A 30 21.26 -6.80 3.53
CA SER A 30 22.17 -7.55 2.69
C SER A 30 23.38 -7.96 3.53
N GLN A 31 23.46 -9.24 3.89
CA GLN A 31 24.66 -9.84 4.53
C GLN A 31 25.24 -10.79 3.51
N ASN A 32 26.28 -10.37 2.77
CA ASN A 32 27.26 -11.15 1.99
C ASN A 32 26.89 -12.62 1.67
N ARG A 33 25.67 -12.93 1.30
CA ARG A 33 25.30 -14.24 0.78
C ARG A 33 25.37 -14.19 -0.72
N ILE A 34 26.02 -15.18 -1.29
CA ILE A 34 26.11 -15.42 -2.72
C ILE A 34 24.69 -15.44 -3.25
N ILE A 35 24.31 -14.38 -3.97
CA ILE A 35 23.10 -14.41 -4.79
C ILE A 35 23.50 -15.21 -6.00
N HIS A 36 22.79 -16.32 -6.22
CA HIS A 36 22.86 -16.95 -7.52
C HIS A 36 22.30 -15.94 -8.53
N SER A 37 23.11 -15.55 -9.50
CA SER A 37 22.66 -14.71 -10.60
C SER A 37 21.44 -15.36 -11.23
N ASN A 38 20.36 -14.56 -11.47
CA ASN A 38 19.22 -14.99 -12.24
C ASN A 38 18.19 -15.90 -11.52
N GLU A 39 17.59 -15.41 -10.42
CA GLU A 39 16.65 -16.21 -9.62
C GLU A 39 15.18 -15.82 -9.83
N VAL A 40 14.87 -14.55 -10.11
CA VAL A 40 13.50 -14.03 -10.11
C VAL A 40 13.11 -13.38 -11.42
N THR A 41 11.93 -13.72 -11.95
CA THR A 41 11.28 -12.97 -13.02
C THR A 41 10.49 -11.81 -12.43
N ILE A 42 10.78 -10.59 -12.88
CA ILE A 42 10.00 -9.39 -12.56
C ILE A 42 8.87 -9.27 -13.57
N ILE A 43 7.62 -9.29 -13.10
CA ILE A 43 6.42 -9.19 -13.93
C ILE A 43 5.74 -7.85 -13.67
N ILE A 44 5.64 -7.02 -14.70
CA ILE A 44 5.12 -5.66 -14.63
C ILE A 44 3.84 -5.57 -15.49
N PRO A 45 2.65 -5.52 -14.88
CA PRO A 45 1.43 -5.21 -15.61
C PRO A 45 1.41 -3.73 -15.98
N ALA A 46 1.27 -3.41 -17.27
CA ALA A 46 1.30 -2.05 -17.76
C ALA A 46 0.10 -1.70 -18.67
N ARG A 47 -0.42 -0.48 -18.50
CA ARG A 47 -1.40 0.11 -19.40
C ARG A 47 -1.34 1.64 -19.32
N ASN A 48 -0.86 2.30 -20.37
CA ASN A 48 -0.63 3.74 -20.43
C ASN A 48 0.25 4.21 -19.27
N GLU A 49 1.47 3.67 -19.19
CA GLU A 49 2.45 3.91 -18.13
C GLU A 49 3.72 4.61 -18.65
N GLU A 50 3.67 5.29 -19.81
CA GLU A 50 4.84 5.96 -20.43
C GLU A 50 5.59 6.91 -19.47
N ARG A 51 4.90 7.48 -18.46
CA ARG A 51 5.49 8.40 -17.49
C ARG A 51 6.15 7.69 -16.29
N ARG A 52 5.62 6.54 -15.86
CA ARG A 52 6.05 5.86 -14.63
C ARG A 52 7.01 4.71 -14.90
N LEU A 53 6.73 3.95 -15.94
CA LEU A 53 7.51 2.77 -16.32
C LEU A 53 9.01 3.04 -16.46
N PRO A 54 9.47 4.19 -17.05
CA PRO A 54 10.91 4.50 -17.13
C PRO A 54 11.59 4.55 -15.77
N HIS A 55 10.93 5.10 -14.75
CA HIS A 55 11.50 5.20 -13.39
C HIS A 55 11.68 3.82 -12.75
N LEU A 56 10.68 2.94 -12.89
CA LEU A 56 10.78 1.55 -12.44
C LEU A 56 11.92 0.83 -13.17
N LEU A 57 11.90 0.81 -14.51
CA LEU A 57 12.88 0.08 -15.30
C LEU A 57 14.31 0.58 -15.07
N GLN A 58 14.50 1.88 -14.91
CA GLN A 58 15.79 2.46 -14.53
C GLN A 58 16.24 1.99 -13.15
N SER A 59 15.33 1.88 -12.18
CA SER A 59 15.64 1.42 -10.82
C SER A 59 15.96 -0.08 -10.74
N LEU A 60 15.56 -0.86 -11.74
CA LEU A 60 15.91 -2.28 -11.87
C LEU A 60 17.30 -2.49 -12.46
N GLN A 61 17.85 -1.49 -13.16
CA GLN A 61 19.20 -1.60 -13.70
C GLN A 61 20.25 -1.73 -12.59
N GLY A 62 21.10 -2.76 -12.69
CA GLY A 62 22.13 -3.04 -11.70
C GLY A 62 21.65 -3.75 -10.43
N GLN A 63 20.36 -4.05 -10.30
CA GLN A 63 19.88 -4.94 -9.23
C GLN A 63 20.35 -6.37 -9.48
N GLN A 64 20.70 -7.07 -8.40
CA GLN A 64 21.15 -8.46 -8.49
C GLN A 64 19.99 -9.44 -8.26
N GLY A 65 20.09 -10.62 -8.85
CA GLY A 65 19.12 -11.71 -8.67
C GLY A 65 17.99 -11.72 -9.71
N ILE A 66 17.94 -10.75 -10.62
CA ILE A 66 16.91 -10.70 -11.67
C ILE A 66 17.31 -11.67 -12.79
N TYR A 67 16.43 -12.62 -13.12
CA TYR A 67 16.54 -13.50 -14.28
C TYR A 67 16.10 -12.78 -15.55
N GLU A 68 14.89 -12.20 -15.52
CA GLU A 68 14.30 -11.47 -16.63
C GLU A 68 13.30 -10.41 -16.12
N VAL A 69 13.01 -9.44 -16.97
CA VAL A 69 11.94 -8.45 -16.75
C VAL A 69 10.90 -8.61 -17.86
N ILE A 70 9.66 -8.93 -17.47
CA ILE A 70 8.53 -9.08 -18.37
C ILE A 70 7.58 -7.90 -18.15
N VAL A 71 7.24 -7.18 -19.21
CA VAL A 71 6.19 -6.16 -19.22
C VAL A 71 4.98 -6.72 -19.97
N MET A 72 3.85 -6.80 -19.28
CA MET A 72 2.57 -7.25 -19.83
C MET A 72 1.74 -6.03 -20.23
N ASP A 73 1.73 -5.71 -21.52
CA ASP A 73 1.00 -4.56 -22.05
C ASP A 73 -0.49 -4.89 -22.29
N ASP A 74 -1.38 -4.34 -21.47
CA ASP A 74 -2.84 -4.48 -21.57
C ASP A 74 -3.45 -3.45 -22.57
N GLY A 75 -2.86 -3.35 -23.76
CA GLY A 75 -3.34 -2.51 -24.86
C GLY A 75 -3.14 -1.01 -24.56
N SER A 76 -1.91 -0.61 -24.30
CA SER A 76 -1.52 0.81 -24.18
C SER A 76 -1.73 1.57 -25.49
N LYS A 77 -1.99 2.86 -25.39
CA LYS A 77 -2.16 3.78 -26.51
C LYS A 77 -1.07 4.86 -26.53
N ASP A 78 -0.15 4.79 -25.59
CA ASP A 78 1.02 5.67 -25.43
C ASP A 78 2.32 4.89 -25.72
N ASN A 79 3.48 5.46 -25.45
CA ASN A 79 4.78 4.86 -25.73
C ASN A 79 5.22 3.79 -24.70
N THR A 80 4.29 3.20 -23.92
CA THR A 80 4.62 2.21 -22.87
C THR A 80 5.43 1.04 -23.42
N LYS A 81 5.05 0.48 -24.55
CA LYS A 81 5.70 -0.67 -25.17
C LYS A 81 7.12 -0.35 -25.64
N GLU A 82 7.27 0.74 -26.39
CA GLU A 82 8.57 1.19 -26.93
C GLU A 82 9.55 1.50 -25.80
N ILE A 83 9.09 2.10 -24.72
CA ILE A 83 9.86 2.37 -23.53
C ILE A 83 10.35 1.06 -22.91
N ALA A 84 9.46 0.09 -22.69
CA ALA A 84 9.83 -1.20 -22.10
C ALA A 84 10.92 -1.91 -22.92
N GLN A 85 10.79 -1.92 -24.25
CA GLN A 85 11.75 -2.52 -25.16
C GLN A 85 13.12 -1.79 -25.12
N THR A 86 13.12 -0.46 -25.04
CA THR A 86 14.37 0.34 -24.96
C THR A 86 15.16 0.01 -23.69
N PHE A 87 14.49 -0.34 -22.59
CA PHE A 87 15.15 -0.77 -21.35
C PHE A 87 15.51 -2.27 -21.34
N GLY A 88 15.28 -3.00 -22.45
CA GLY A 88 15.62 -4.42 -22.57
C GLY A 88 14.62 -5.38 -21.90
N ALA A 89 13.43 -4.92 -21.55
CA ALA A 89 12.38 -5.79 -21.04
C ALA A 89 11.73 -6.62 -22.16
N THR A 90 11.34 -7.85 -21.86
CA THR A 90 10.50 -8.65 -22.75
C THR A 90 9.07 -8.16 -22.65
N VAL A 91 8.50 -7.76 -23.78
CA VAL A 91 7.12 -7.23 -23.83
C VAL A 91 6.18 -8.25 -24.44
N TYR A 92 5.13 -8.58 -23.70
CA TYR A 92 3.99 -9.37 -24.20
C TYR A 92 2.75 -8.48 -24.28
N GLU A 93 2.16 -8.42 -25.47
CA GLU A 93 0.89 -7.70 -25.67
C GLU A 93 -0.28 -8.65 -25.36
N ILE A 94 -1.20 -8.17 -24.52
CA ILE A 94 -2.41 -8.92 -24.19
C ILE A 94 -3.46 -8.64 -25.28
N GLU A 95 -3.86 -9.68 -26.00
CA GLU A 95 -4.91 -9.55 -26.99
C GLU A 95 -6.21 -9.03 -26.37
N GLN A 96 -6.72 -7.93 -26.92
CA GLN A 96 -7.98 -7.31 -26.53
C GLN A 96 -9.16 -8.10 -27.13
N ASN A 97 -9.44 -9.28 -26.62
CA ASN A 97 -10.64 -10.02 -27.03
C ASN A 97 -11.84 -9.54 -26.21
N LEU A 98 -12.79 -8.87 -26.85
CA LEU A 98 -14.00 -8.29 -26.24
C LEU A 98 -14.91 -9.34 -25.57
N ASP A 99 -14.80 -10.61 -25.95
CA ASP A 99 -15.58 -11.72 -25.40
C ASP A 99 -14.99 -12.28 -24.08
N ARG A 100 -13.82 -11.81 -23.64
CA ARG A 100 -13.21 -12.25 -22.40
C ARG A 100 -13.83 -11.56 -21.20
N GLN A 101 -14.31 -12.35 -20.25
CA GLN A 101 -14.83 -11.85 -18.97
C GLN A 101 -13.73 -11.41 -18.00
N TRP A 102 -12.44 -11.67 -18.30
CA TRP A 102 -11.29 -11.38 -17.46
C TRP A 102 -10.26 -10.53 -18.18
N PHE A 103 -9.96 -9.33 -17.62
CA PHE A 103 -9.04 -8.35 -18.18
C PHE A 103 -8.45 -7.47 -17.05
N GLY A 104 -7.49 -6.59 -17.39
CA GLY A 104 -6.85 -5.68 -16.46
C GLY A 104 -5.67 -6.30 -15.71
N LYS A 105 -5.27 -5.70 -14.57
CA LYS A 105 -4.04 -6.02 -13.85
C LYS A 105 -3.92 -7.50 -13.49
N SER A 106 -4.96 -8.11 -12.93
CA SER A 106 -4.92 -9.52 -12.51
C SER A 106 -4.73 -10.48 -13.70
N HIS A 107 -5.34 -10.17 -14.84
CA HIS A 107 -5.13 -10.95 -16.07
C HIS A 107 -3.70 -10.79 -16.60
N ALA A 108 -3.19 -9.56 -16.65
CA ALA A 108 -1.82 -9.28 -17.07
C ALA A 108 -0.79 -10.03 -16.18
N CYS A 109 -0.96 -9.98 -14.87
CA CYS A 109 -0.11 -10.71 -13.94
C CYS A 109 -0.15 -12.22 -14.17
N TYR A 110 -1.33 -12.80 -14.38
CA TYR A 110 -1.46 -14.24 -14.60
C TYR A 110 -0.79 -14.67 -15.90
N GLN A 111 -0.97 -13.92 -17.00
CA GLN A 111 -0.32 -14.18 -18.29
C GLN A 111 1.20 -14.03 -18.17
N GLY A 112 1.67 -13.01 -17.43
CA GLY A 112 3.11 -12.84 -17.14
C GLY A 112 3.70 -14.03 -16.39
N ALA A 113 3.01 -14.55 -15.37
CA ALA A 113 3.42 -15.74 -14.64
C ALA A 113 3.49 -17.00 -15.52
N THR A 114 2.58 -17.11 -16.48
CA THR A 114 2.57 -18.25 -17.44
C THR A 114 3.79 -18.19 -18.37
N ASN A 115 4.20 -17.00 -18.79
CA ASN A 115 5.34 -16.78 -19.67
C ASN A 115 6.69 -16.80 -18.94
N ALA A 116 6.72 -16.57 -17.62
CA ALA A 116 7.94 -16.54 -16.81
C ALA A 116 8.64 -17.91 -16.79
N GLN A 117 9.98 -17.89 -16.78
CA GLN A 117 10.80 -19.12 -16.81
C GLN A 117 11.45 -19.43 -15.45
N SER A 118 11.58 -18.47 -14.56
CA SER A 118 12.21 -18.68 -13.25
C SER A 118 11.25 -19.34 -12.24
N GLU A 119 11.83 -19.88 -11.16
CA GLU A 119 11.07 -20.46 -10.05
C GLU A 119 10.44 -19.40 -9.15
N LEU A 120 11.02 -18.21 -9.09
CA LEU A 120 10.53 -17.11 -8.28
C LEU A 120 9.86 -16.06 -9.16
N LEU A 121 8.64 -15.67 -8.80
CA LEU A 121 7.83 -14.67 -9.50
C LEU A 121 7.67 -13.45 -8.61
N MET A 122 8.12 -12.28 -9.09
CA MET A 122 7.92 -11.00 -8.42
C MET A 122 7.04 -10.10 -9.28
N PHE A 123 5.85 -9.78 -8.77
CA PHE A 123 4.94 -8.84 -9.42
C PHE A 123 5.20 -7.44 -8.90
N VAL A 124 5.35 -6.48 -9.80
CA VAL A 124 5.71 -5.10 -9.46
C VAL A 124 4.84 -4.12 -10.24
N ASP A 125 4.19 -3.20 -9.55
CA ASP A 125 3.39 -2.14 -10.17
C ASP A 125 4.29 -1.10 -10.86
N ALA A 126 3.83 -0.54 -11.97
CA ALA A 126 4.61 0.40 -12.80
C ALA A 126 4.96 1.73 -12.09
N ASP A 127 4.33 2.05 -10.97
CA ASP A 127 4.59 3.25 -10.16
C ASP A 127 5.57 3.01 -8.99
N VAL A 128 6.11 1.79 -8.89
CA VAL A 128 7.14 1.40 -7.92
C VAL A 128 8.53 1.80 -8.41
N THR A 129 9.42 2.09 -7.47
CA THR A 129 10.87 2.25 -7.71
C THR A 129 11.67 1.59 -6.60
N PHE A 130 12.82 0.99 -6.96
CA PHE A 130 13.76 0.41 -6.00
C PHE A 130 14.81 1.46 -5.63
N GLY A 131 14.74 1.95 -4.40
CA GLY A 131 15.55 3.09 -3.93
C GLY A 131 16.99 2.74 -3.51
N HIS A 132 17.36 1.45 -3.53
CA HIS A 132 18.68 0.98 -3.11
C HIS A 132 19.19 -0.11 -4.07
N PRO A 133 20.50 -0.14 -4.43
CA PRO A 133 21.06 -1.13 -5.38
C PRO A 133 20.89 -2.59 -4.96
N HIS A 134 20.68 -2.87 -3.68
CA HIS A 134 20.47 -4.21 -3.13
C HIS A 134 19.00 -4.46 -2.68
N ALA A 135 18.05 -3.71 -3.22
CA ALA A 135 16.65 -3.83 -2.77
C ALA A 135 16.06 -5.20 -3.13
N ILE A 136 16.24 -5.67 -4.37
CA ILE A 136 15.78 -6.99 -4.81
C ILE A 136 16.47 -8.09 -3.99
N GLU A 137 17.79 -7.98 -3.78
CA GLU A 137 18.54 -8.91 -2.94
C GLU A 137 17.96 -9.04 -1.53
N LYS A 138 17.63 -7.93 -0.89
CA LYS A 138 17.01 -7.92 0.45
C LYS A 138 15.66 -8.63 0.46
N ILE A 139 14.84 -8.42 -0.57
CA ILE A 139 13.55 -9.08 -0.72
C ILE A 139 13.76 -10.59 -0.88
N LEU A 140 14.66 -11.03 -1.78
CA LEU A 140 14.98 -12.43 -1.99
C LEU A 140 15.53 -13.09 -0.71
N ASN A 141 16.44 -12.44 0.00
CA ASN A 141 17.00 -12.94 1.26
C ASN A 141 15.93 -13.03 2.36
N THR A 142 14.97 -12.10 2.38
CA THR A 142 13.83 -12.13 3.30
C THR A 142 12.91 -13.32 2.97
N TYR A 143 12.66 -13.57 1.69
CA TYR A 143 11.83 -14.69 1.24
C TYR A 143 12.47 -16.06 1.54
N ARG A 144 13.78 -16.18 1.40
CA ARG A 144 14.52 -17.40 1.78
C ARG A 144 14.35 -17.76 3.26
N LYS A 145 14.17 -16.77 4.16
CA LYS A 145 13.88 -17.05 5.57
C LYS A 145 12.53 -17.73 5.82
N GLN A 146 11.58 -17.53 4.90
CA GLN A 146 10.32 -18.31 4.93
C GLN A 146 10.39 -19.56 4.03
N HIS A 147 11.63 -20.07 3.80
CA HIS A 147 11.91 -21.30 3.04
C HIS A 147 11.42 -21.28 1.60
N ASN A 148 11.35 -20.11 0.97
CA ASN A 148 10.82 -19.88 -0.39
C ASN A 148 9.38 -20.38 -0.57
N HIS A 149 8.56 -20.36 0.46
CA HIS A 149 7.15 -20.73 0.40
C HIS A 149 6.23 -19.59 0.80
N GLY A 150 5.02 -19.59 0.24
CA GLY A 150 3.99 -18.61 0.53
C GLY A 150 4.14 -17.31 -0.25
N LEU A 151 3.49 -16.27 0.28
CA LEU A 151 3.43 -14.94 -0.29
C LEU A 151 4.22 -13.96 0.59
N LEU A 152 5.24 -13.33 0.03
CA LEU A 152 5.87 -12.15 0.62
C LEU A 152 5.35 -10.90 -0.08
N SER A 153 4.90 -9.92 0.69
CA SER A 153 4.41 -8.65 0.18
C SER A 153 5.18 -7.50 0.80
N VAL A 154 5.50 -6.49 0.00
CA VAL A 154 6.18 -5.27 0.47
C VAL A 154 5.28 -4.07 0.25
N GLN A 155 5.01 -3.33 1.34
CA GLN A 155 4.36 -2.03 1.24
C GLN A 155 5.39 -0.98 0.86
N PRO A 156 5.31 -0.38 -0.34
CA PRO A 156 6.25 0.65 -0.73
C PRO A 156 6.12 1.91 0.13
N PHE A 157 7.24 2.58 0.35
CA PHE A 157 7.28 3.89 0.99
C PHE A 157 6.75 4.96 0.04
N HIS A 158 5.74 5.73 0.46
CA HIS A 158 5.12 6.73 -0.40
C HIS A 158 6.01 7.98 -0.54
N GLU A 159 6.39 8.31 -1.77
CA GLU A 159 7.07 9.57 -2.11
C GLU A 159 6.13 10.47 -2.94
N PRO A 160 5.36 11.38 -2.31
CA PRO A 160 4.51 12.31 -3.06
C PRO A 160 5.35 13.21 -3.97
N ASP A 161 5.05 13.23 -5.26
CA ASP A 161 5.74 14.11 -6.22
C ASP A 161 5.41 15.60 -5.98
N LYS A 162 4.19 15.89 -5.53
CA LYS A 162 3.70 17.25 -5.30
C LYS A 162 3.05 17.41 -3.93
N PHE A 163 2.97 18.65 -3.46
CA PHE A 163 2.39 18.99 -2.16
C PHE A 163 1.00 18.37 -1.92
N TYR A 164 0.12 18.38 -2.94
CA TYR A 164 -1.22 17.79 -2.79
C TYR A 164 -1.18 16.26 -2.54
N GLY A 165 -0.15 15.56 -2.99
CA GLY A 165 0.02 14.13 -2.73
C GLY A 165 0.12 13.81 -1.24
N SER A 166 0.58 14.76 -0.42
CA SER A 166 0.60 14.62 1.05
C SER A 166 -0.78 14.57 1.69
N LEU A 167 -1.86 14.93 0.97
CA LEU A 167 -3.23 14.68 1.42
C LEU A 167 -3.56 13.19 1.53
N SER A 168 -2.76 12.32 0.91
CA SER A 168 -2.83 10.86 1.03
C SER A 168 -2.33 10.33 2.37
N ALA A 169 -1.74 11.14 3.23
CA ALA A 169 -1.01 10.68 4.43
C ALA A 169 -1.85 9.73 5.30
N ILE A 170 -3.05 10.15 5.74
CA ILE A 170 -3.92 9.32 6.58
C ILE A 170 -4.30 8.03 5.86
N PHE A 171 -4.64 8.09 4.57
CA PHE A 171 -5.05 6.91 3.79
C PHE A 171 -3.93 5.88 3.69
N ASN A 172 -2.68 6.32 3.42
CA ASN A 172 -1.53 5.43 3.37
C ASN A 172 -1.27 4.76 4.72
N LEU A 173 -1.29 5.52 5.81
CA LEU A 173 -1.12 4.94 7.14
C LEU A 173 -2.24 3.95 7.46
N MET A 174 -3.49 4.29 7.15
CA MET A 174 -4.65 3.41 7.35
C MET A 174 -4.52 2.10 6.56
N THR A 175 -4.09 2.19 5.30
CA THR A 175 -3.85 1.00 4.45
C THR A 175 -2.81 0.08 5.09
N VAL A 176 -1.70 0.64 5.59
CA VAL A 176 -0.63 -0.14 6.22
C VAL A 176 -1.08 -0.78 7.53
N VAL A 177 -1.73 0.00 8.39
CA VAL A 177 -2.20 -0.51 9.70
C VAL A 177 -3.36 -1.50 9.51
N GLY A 178 -4.19 -1.30 8.50
CA GLY A 178 -5.36 -2.12 8.20
C GLY A 178 -5.05 -3.56 7.78
N VAL A 179 -3.82 -3.87 7.35
CA VAL A 179 -3.42 -5.26 7.05
C VAL A 179 -3.15 -6.10 8.30
N ASN A 180 -3.41 -5.57 9.49
CA ASN A 180 -3.37 -6.23 10.79
C ASN A 180 -1.95 -6.58 11.31
N GLN A 181 -1.00 -6.95 10.47
CA GLN A 181 0.30 -7.52 10.87
C GLN A 181 1.25 -6.53 11.60
N PHE A 182 1.01 -5.22 11.52
CA PHE A 182 1.87 -4.20 12.16
C PHE A 182 1.41 -3.78 13.57
N SER A 183 0.35 -4.39 14.07
CA SER A 183 -0.27 -4.04 15.37
C SER A 183 -0.10 -5.17 16.38
N SER A 184 0.24 -4.81 17.62
CA SER A 184 0.21 -5.77 18.75
C SER A 184 -1.21 -6.21 19.12
N LEU A 185 -2.23 -5.55 18.60
CA LEU A 185 -3.63 -5.93 18.79
C LEU A 185 -4.05 -7.04 17.82
N ALA A 186 -3.23 -7.37 16.83
CA ALA A 186 -3.53 -8.39 15.84
C ALA A 186 -3.69 -9.78 16.50
N ARG A 187 -4.72 -10.51 16.11
CA ARG A 187 -4.82 -11.94 16.40
C ARG A 187 -3.98 -12.70 15.38
N GLN A 188 -3.14 -13.61 15.84
CA GLN A 188 -2.19 -14.35 14.98
C GLN A 188 -2.85 -15.25 13.91
N SER A 189 -4.15 -15.49 14.01
CA SER A 189 -4.88 -16.43 13.14
C SER A 189 -5.39 -15.87 11.82
N ASN A 190 -5.17 -14.57 11.50
CA ASN A 190 -5.71 -13.95 10.28
C ASN A 190 -4.66 -13.03 9.65
N ASN A 191 -3.67 -13.62 9.02
CA ASN A 191 -2.66 -12.92 8.20
C ASN A 191 -2.96 -13.14 6.71
N ASP A 192 -4.16 -12.79 6.30
CA ASP A 192 -4.72 -13.05 4.97
C ASP A 192 -4.64 -11.85 4.02
N ILE A 193 -4.03 -10.74 4.45
CA ILE A 193 -3.98 -9.51 3.67
C ILE A 193 -2.56 -9.25 3.18
N ALA A 194 -2.40 -9.08 1.86
CA ALA A 194 -1.16 -8.66 1.22
C ALA A 194 -1.34 -7.33 0.48
N PHE A 195 -0.25 -6.57 0.35
CA PHE A 195 -0.20 -5.40 -0.53
C PHE A 195 0.07 -5.83 -1.97
N GLY A 196 -0.63 -5.23 -2.93
CA GLY A 196 -0.50 -5.55 -4.35
C GLY A 196 0.74 -4.99 -5.06
N PRO A 197 1.34 -3.84 -4.67
CA PRO A 197 2.37 -3.19 -5.48
C PRO A 197 3.66 -3.98 -5.66
N VAL A 198 4.10 -4.75 -4.65
CA VAL A 198 5.25 -5.65 -4.75
C VAL A 198 4.94 -6.93 -4.01
N THR A 199 4.89 -8.04 -4.75
CA THR A 199 4.66 -9.38 -4.20
C THR A 199 5.65 -10.37 -4.78
N LEU A 200 6.16 -11.28 -3.93
CA LEU A 200 7.09 -12.34 -4.31
C LEU A 200 6.56 -13.69 -3.82
N MET A 201 6.60 -14.68 -4.69
CA MET A 201 6.17 -16.04 -4.39
C MET A 201 6.87 -17.07 -5.28
N HIS A 202 6.91 -18.30 -4.82
CA HIS A 202 7.38 -19.43 -5.63
C HIS A 202 6.33 -19.78 -6.69
N ARG A 203 6.79 -20.15 -7.88
CA ARG A 203 5.93 -20.49 -9.03
C ARG A 203 4.93 -21.61 -8.71
N ASP A 204 5.37 -22.64 -7.99
CA ASP A 204 4.51 -23.76 -7.63
C ASP A 204 3.39 -23.32 -6.66
N ASP A 205 3.72 -22.50 -5.65
CA ASP A 205 2.73 -21.95 -4.72
C ASP A 205 1.74 -21.04 -5.45
N TYR A 206 2.24 -20.25 -6.42
CA TYR A 206 1.39 -19.40 -7.26
C TYR A 206 0.35 -20.19 -8.05
N PHE A 207 0.78 -21.23 -8.78
CA PHE A 207 -0.15 -22.03 -9.58
C PHE A 207 -1.00 -22.98 -8.74
N LYS A 208 -0.50 -23.49 -7.62
CA LYS A 208 -1.29 -24.26 -6.64
C LYS A 208 -2.47 -23.45 -6.07
N THR A 209 -2.32 -22.14 -5.98
CA THR A 209 -3.37 -21.22 -5.51
C THR A 209 -4.17 -20.58 -6.64
N ASP A 210 -4.02 -21.00 -7.90
CA ASP A 210 -4.55 -20.34 -9.08
C ASP A 210 -4.10 -18.85 -9.24
N GLY A 211 -3.19 -18.37 -8.41
CA GLY A 211 -2.59 -17.04 -8.46
C GLY A 211 -3.60 -15.90 -8.70
N HIS A 212 -3.29 -15.00 -9.60
CA HIS A 212 -4.15 -13.86 -9.93
C HIS A 212 -5.49 -14.22 -10.60
N LYS A 213 -5.71 -15.48 -10.99
CA LYS A 213 -7.02 -15.93 -11.47
C LYS A 213 -8.09 -15.82 -10.37
N ASN A 214 -7.72 -16.02 -9.11
CA ASN A 214 -8.62 -15.79 -7.98
C ASN A 214 -9.00 -14.33 -7.77
N ALA A 215 -8.20 -13.41 -8.30
CA ALA A 215 -8.41 -11.97 -8.18
C ALA A 215 -9.19 -11.35 -9.36
N GLN A 216 -9.73 -12.16 -10.29
CA GLN A 216 -10.40 -11.67 -11.50
C GLN A 216 -11.58 -10.74 -11.22
N HIS A 217 -12.27 -10.91 -10.09
CA HIS A 217 -13.41 -10.09 -9.66
C HIS A 217 -13.08 -9.21 -8.44
N SER A 218 -11.81 -9.21 -7.98
CA SER A 218 -11.39 -8.43 -6.83
C SER A 218 -11.01 -7.01 -7.23
N ILE A 219 -11.41 -6.02 -6.41
CA ILE A 219 -10.97 -4.63 -6.56
C ILE A 219 -9.52 -4.47 -6.08
N ILE A 220 -9.11 -5.28 -5.09
CA ILE A 220 -7.77 -5.27 -4.50
C ILE A 220 -7.22 -6.69 -4.62
N GLU A 221 -6.39 -6.93 -5.63
CA GLU A 221 -5.86 -8.26 -5.95
C GLU A 221 -5.01 -8.86 -4.82
N GLY A 222 -4.28 -8.03 -4.07
CA GLY A 222 -3.47 -8.47 -2.94
C GLY A 222 -4.29 -9.15 -1.84
N PHE A 223 -5.54 -8.71 -1.64
CA PHE A 223 -6.44 -9.33 -0.65
C PHE A 223 -6.86 -10.74 -1.11
N ALA A 224 -7.30 -10.86 -2.37
CA ALA A 224 -7.70 -12.15 -2.92
C ALA A 224 -6.55 -13.17 -2.94
N LEU A 225 -5.33 -12.72 -3.26
CA LEU A 225 -4.13 -13.54 -3.18
C LEU A 225 -3.85 -13.99 -1.75
N GLY A 226 -3.82 -13.06 -0.79
CA GLY A 226 -3.55 -13.35 0.61
C GLY A 226 -4.53 -14.37 1.20
N GLU A 227 -5.84 -14.15 1.03
CA GLU A 227 -6.90 -15.08 1.44
C GLU A 227 -6.71 -16.49 0.86
N LYS A 228 -6.36 -16.56 -0.42
CA LYS A 228 -6.19 -17.84 -1.08
C LYS A 228 -4.97 -18.60 -0.57
N PHE A 229 -3.83 -17.91 -0.37
CA PHE A 229 -2.63 -18.49 0.20
C PHE A 229 -2.90 -19.01 1.62
N GLU A 230 -3.53 -18.21 2.48
CA GLU A 230 -3.90 -18.64 3.84
C GLU A 230 -4.83 -19.85 3.82
N SER A 231 -5.83 -19.88 2.92
CA SER A 231 -6.79 -20.99 2.82
C SER A 231 -6.16 -22.36 2.53
N VAL A 232 -4.96 -22.38 1.96
CA VAL A 232 -4.17 -23.60 1.70
C VAL A 232 -2.98 -23.73 2.66
N GLN A 233 -2.98 -22.97 3.75
CA GLN A 233 -1.97 -22.96 4.81
C GLN A 233 -0.56 -22.53 4.34
N LEU A 234 -0.48 -21.72 3.31
CA LEU A 234 0.76 -21.07 2.89
C LEU A 234 0.92 -19.72 3.61
N PRO A 235 2.12 -19.40 4.13
CA PRO A 235 2.33 -18.19 4.89
C PRO A 235 2.15 -16.93 4.02
N VAL A 236 1.52 -15.90 4.59
CA VAL A 236 1.43 -14.55 4.01
C VAL A 236 2.16 -13.59 4.94
N THR A 237 3.21 -12.96 4.45
CA THR A 237 4.04 -12.03 5.22
C THR A 237 4.11 -10.66 4.56
N VAL A 238 4.06 -9.60 5.37
CA VAL A 238 4.13 -8.22 4.89
C VAL A 238 5.32 -7.48 5.51
N TYR A 239 5.99 -6.68 4.71
CA TYR A 239 7.17 -5.92 5.09
C TYR A 239 7.04 -4.44 4.72
N GLU A 240 7.69 -3.58 5.52
CA GLU A 240 7.83 -2.15 5.23
C GLU A 240 8.92 -1.97 4.15
N GLY A 241 8.60 -1.28 3.05
CA GLY A 241 9.56 -1.00 1.97
C GLY A 241 10.66 0.00 2.37
N GLY A 242 10.33 0.97 3.22
CA GLY A 242 11.29 1.96 3.70
C GLY A 242 12.05 2.65 2.56
N ASN A 243 13.39 2.63 2.63
CA ASN A 243 14.24 3.19 1.57
C ASN A 243 14.47 2.24 0.40
N ASP A 244 14.11 0.96 0.54
CA ASP A 244 14.38 -0.07 -0.46
C ASP A 244 13.33 -0.11 -1.56
N VAL A 245 12.05 0.07 -1.21
CA VAL A 245 10.93 0.01 -2.14
C VAL A 245 10.04 1.23 -1.94
N LYS A 246 9.85 2.01 -2.99
CA LYS A 246 9.12 3.28 -2.98
C LYS A 246 8.07 3.29 -4.08
N PHE A 247 7.08 4.16 -3.96
CA PHE A 247 6.09 4.37 -5.03
C PHE A 247 5.57 5.81 -5.07
N ARG A 248 5.08 6.20 -6.25
CA ARG A 248 4.47 7.51 -6.50
C ARG A 248 3.05 7.34 -6.99
N MET A 249 2.09 7.65 -6.14
CA MET A 249 0.67 7.54 -6.50
C MET A 249 0.10 8.89 -6.93
N TYR A 250 -0.87 8.85 -7.86
CA TYR A 250 -1.73 9.99 -8.22
C TYR A 250 -1.00 11.22 -8.78
N GLU A 251 0.02 11.01 -9.63
CA GLU A 251 0.78 12.09 -10.27
C GLU A 251 -0.06 12.96 -11.22
N ALA A 252 -1.17 12.42 -11.73
CA ALA A 252 -2.08 13.12 -12.66
C ALA A 252 -2.93 14.23 -12.02
N GLY A 253 -2.73 14.56 -10.73
CA GLY A 253 -3.38 15.67 -10.06
C GLY A 253 -4.33 15.26 -8.93
N ILE A 254 -4.88 16.28 -8.25
CA ILE A 254 -5.74 16.10 -7.08
C ILE A 254 -7.04 15.33 -7.40
N GLN A 255 -7.56 15.44 -8.61
CA GLN A 255 -8.75 14.68 -9.01
C GLN A 255 -8.46 13.18 -9.07
N SER A 256 -7.30 12.80 -9.61
CA SER A 256 -6.84 11.40 -9.64
C SER A 256 -6.67 10.85 -8.22
N LEU A 257 -6.15 11.65 -7.29
CA LEU A 257 -6.02 11.31 -5.88
C LEU A 257 -7.39 11.06 -5.23
N ILE A 258 -8.35 11.97 -5.44
CA ILE A 258 -9.71 11.85 -4.90
C ILE A 258 -10.40 10.59 -5.45
N GLN A 259 -10.34 10.38 -6.77
CA GLN A 259 -10.94 9.21 -7.43
C GLN A 259 -10.33 7.90 -6.93
N GLY A 260 -9.00 7.84 -6.84
CA GLY A 260 -8.29 6.64 -6.40
C GLY A 260 -8.63 6.26 -4.96
N TRP A 261 -8.56 7.18 -4.01
CA TRP A 261 -8.90 6.89 -2.63
C TRP A 261 -10.40 6.61 -2.42
N THR A 262 -11.29 7.31 -3.14
CA THR A 262 -12.74 7.01 -3.12
C THR A 262 -13.02 5.57 -3.54
N LYS A 263 -12.27 5.04 -4.51
CA LYS A 263 -12.45 3.67 -5.02
C LYS A 263 -12.00 2.59 -4.03
N HIS A 264 -10.82 2.78 -3.41
CA HIS A 264 -10.13 1.71 -2.69
C HIS A 264 -10.46 1.65 -1.20
N PHE A 265 -10.89 2.76 -0.60
CA PHE A 265 -10.90 2.90 0.85
C PHE A 265 -11.97 2.07 1.54
N SER A 266 -13.20 2.02 1.01
CA SER A 266 -14.30 1.25 1.62
C SER A 266 -14.03 -0.26 1.64
N VAL A 267 -13.41 -0.80 0.59
CA VAL A 267 -13.10 -2.24 0.49
C VAL A 267 -12.02 -2.66 1.47
N GLY A 268 -11.02 -1.79 1.71
CA GLY A 268 -9.94 -2.08 2.66
C GLY A 268 -10.39 -2.12 4.11
N ALA A 269 -11.38 -1.32 4.48
CA ALA A 269 -11.87 -1.23 5.86
C ALA A 269 -12.55 -2.54 6.34
N ASP A 270 -13.24 -3.26 5.46
CA ASP A 270 -13.98 -4.47 5.80
C ASP A 270 -13.07 -5.65 6.22
N LYS A 271 -11.81 -5.64 5.81
CA LYS A 271 -10.83 -6.69 6.13
C LYS A 271 -10.01 -6.41 7.40
N THR A 272 -10.07 -5.18 7.91
CA THR A 272 -9.35 -4.83 9.14
C THR A 272 -10.02 -5.46 10.35
N GLN A 273 -9.24 -6.11 11.21
CA GLN A 273 -9.76 -6.73 12.44
C GLN A 273 -10.48 -5.68 13.32
N PRO A 274 -11.66 -5.99 13.90
CA PRO A 274 -12.49 -5.01 14.62
C PRO A 274 -11.77 -4.27 15.75
N GLN A 275 -10.89 -4.94 16.51
CA GLN A 275 -10.12 -4.31 17.58
C GLN A 275 -9.09 -3.30 17.05
N ILE A 276 -8.49 -3.58 15.89
CA ILE A 276 -7.56 -2.66 15.22
C ILE A 276 -8.36 -1.50 14.63
N MET A 277 -9.49 -1.77 13.98
CA MET A 277 -10.37 -0.72 13.45
C MET A 277 -10.84 0.23 14.56
N LEU A 278 -11.27 -0.31 15.70
CA LEU A 278 -11.65 0.51 16.86
C LEU A 278 -10.47 1.39 17.31
N ALA A 279 -9.28 0.81 17.45
CA ALA A 279 -8.10 1.55 17.87
C ALA A 279 -7.70 2.63 16.85
N ILE A 280 -7.85 2.38 15.54
CA ILE A 280 -7.64 3.36 14.48
C ILE A 280 -8.63 4.53 14.64
N VAL A 281 -9.91 4.26 14.79
CA VAL A 281 -10.94 5.29 14.97
C VAL A 281 -10.64 6.12 16.21
N MET A 282 -10.34 5.47 17.34
CA MET A 282 -9.98 6.18 18.58
C MET A 282 -8.71 7.01 18.42
N TRP A 283 -7.73 6.54 17.67
CA TRP A 283 -6.52 7.31 17.37
C TRP A 283 -6.82 8.52 16.49
N LEU A 284 -7.59 8.38 15.42
CA LEU A 284 -7.97 9.47 14.54
C LEU A 284 -8.79 10.55 15.27
N MET A 285 -9.65 10.17 16.21
CA MET A 285 -10.38 11.11 17.04
C MET A 285 -9.44 12.06 17.84
N GLY A 286 -8.21 11.62 18.11
CA GLY A 286 -7.19 12.44 18.75
C GLY A 286 -6.84 13.70 17.97
N SER A 287 -6.95 13.68 16.64
CA SER A 287 -6.72 14.87 15.82
C SER A 287 -7.69 16.00 16.17
N ILE A 288 -8.96 15.67 16.40
CA ILE A 288 -9.98 16.65 16.77
C ILE A 288 -9.92 16.96 18.27
N THR A 289 -9.85 15.93 19.12
CA THR A 289 -9.90 16.16 20.58
C THR A 289 -8.71 16.98 21.10
N SER A 290 -7.48 16.69 20.63
CA SER A 290 -6.31 17.49 21.02
C SER A 290 -6.40 18.93 20.52
N THR A 291 -6.89 19.13 19.30
CA THR A 291 -7.09 20.48 18.72
C THR A 291 -8.16 21.26 19.47
N LEU A 292 -9.33 20.64 19.72
CA LEU A 292 -10.41 21.29 20.48
C LEU A 292 -9.98 21.59 21.91
N THR A 293 -9.23 20.69 22.55
CA THR A 293 -8.67 20.93 23.90
C THR A 293 -7.79 22.16 23.92
N LEU A 294 -6.92 22.32 22.90
CA LEU A 294 -6.05 23.48 22.75
C LEU A 294 -6.86 24.76 22.53
N LEU A 295 -7.83 24.77 21.62
CA LEU A 295 -8.66 25.94 21.30
C LEU A 295 -9.49 26.39 22.52
N ILE A 296 -10.16 25.47 23.20
CA ILE A 296 -10.97 25.77 24.39
C ILE A 296 -10.09 26.29 25.53
N SER A 297 -8.84 25.83 25.61
CA SER A 297 -7.91 26.23 26.68
C SER A 297 -7.60 27.72 26.68
N VAL A 298 -7.74 28.41 25.54
CA VAL A 298 -7.54 29.88 25.45
C VAL A 298 -8.43 30.64 26.44
N PHE A 299 -9.61 30.09 26.72
CA PHE A 299 -10.60 30.66 27.63
C PHE A 299 -10.45 30.12 29.08
N THR A 300 -9.38 29.41 29.42
CA THR A 300 -9.20 28.75 30.69
C THR A 300 -7.97 29.29 31.45
N LYS A 301 -7.73 28.74 32.64
CA LYS A 301 -6.58 29.10 33.49
C LYS A 301 -5.25 28.76 32.83
N PRO A 302 -4.13 29.51 33.10
CA PRO A 302 -2.82 29.27 32.48
C PRO A 302 -2.31 27.82 32.58
N ALA A 303 -2.46 27.19 33.75
CA ALA A 303 -2.06 25.79 33.93
C ALA A 303 -2.76 24.84 32.96
N SER A 304 -4.04 25.07 32.69
CA SER A 304 -4.84 24.28 31.76
C SER A 304 -4.39 24.49 30.30
N ARG A 305 -3.95 25.69 29.95
CA ARG A 305 -3.38 26.00 28.62
C ARG A 305 -2.10 25.20 28.37
N ILE A 306 -1.21 25.14 29.35
CA ILE A 306 0.05 24.39 29.27
C ILE A 306 -0.26 22.89 29.03
N VAL A 307 -1.15 22.32 29.83
CA VAL A 307 -1.56 20.90 29.67
C VAL A 307 -2.14 20.63 28.29
N SER A 308 -3.06 21.48 27.81
CA SER A 308 -3.67 21.34 26.50
C SER A 308 -2.65 21.45 25.36
N PHE A 309 -1.70 22.38 25.48
CA PHE A 309 -0.62 22.52 24.51
C PHE A 309 0.29 21.29 24.49
N LEU A 310 0.63 20.72 25.65
CA LEU A 310 1.40 19.49 25.74
C LEU A 310 0.69 18.32 25.07
N PHE A 311 -0.62 18.14 25.26
CA PHE A 311 -1.39 17.09 24.60
C PHE A 311 -1.39 17.27 23.08
N TYR A 312 -1.56 18.49 22.59
CA TYR A 312 -1.48 18.78 21.16
C TYR A 312 -0.09 18.42 20.58
N VAL A 313 0.97 18.83 21.26
CA VAL A 313 2.36 18.53 20.85
C VAL A 313 2.63 17.02 20.88
N LEU A 314 2.20 16.32 21.93
CA LEU A 314 2.37 14.87 22.03
C LEU A 314 1.65 14.12 20.91
N TYR A 315 0.39 14.49 20.64
CA TYR A 315 -0.39 13.89 19.56
C TYR A 315 0.24 14.19 18.19
N THR A 316 0.58 15.46 17.92
CA THR A 316 1.24 15.86 16.67
C THR A 316 2.57 15.11 16.48
N SER A 317 3.38 14.99 17.53
CA SER A 317 4.65 14.25 17.47
C SER A 317 4.44 12.77 17.16
N GLN A 318 3.42 12.15 17.74
CA GLN A 318 3.07 10.77 17.45
C GLN A 318 2.54 10.64 16.01
N PHE A 319 1.64 11.54 15.59
CA PHE A 319 1.08 11.59 14.26
C PHE A 319 2.18 11.69 13.19
N VAL A 320 3.10 12.64 13.33
CA VAL A 320 4.27 12.80 12.45
C VAL A 320 5.10 11.51 12.40
N ARG A 321 5.44 10.95 13.55
CA ARG A 321 6.28 9.74 13.62
C ARG A 321 5.66 8.54 12.92
N LEU A 322 4.35 8.34 13.04
CA LEU A 322 3.66 7.24 12.38
C LEU A 322 3.64 7.44 10.86
N HIS A 323 3.41 8.65 10.38
CA HIS A 323 3.37 8.95 8.95
C HIS A 323 4.74 8.87 8.28
N LEU A 324 5.81 9.29 8.98
CA LEU A 324 7.19 9.17 8.47
C LEU A 324 7.67 7.72 8.30
N ARG A 325 6.94 6.73 8.84
CA ARG A 325 7.22 5.31 8.56
C ARG A 325 6.68 4.85 7.21
N VAL A 326 5.64 5.51 6.70
CA VAL A 326 4.93 5.06 5.49
C VAL A 326 5.12 5.98 4.30
N GLY A 327 5.63 7.20 4.50
CA GLY A 327 5.87 8.12 3.38
C GLY A 327 6.57 9.43 3.75
N ALA A 328 7.06 10.12 2.72
CA ALA A 328 7.71 11.44 2.79
C ALA A 328 6.69 12.56 2.64
N PHE A 329 5.73 12.64 3.55
CA PHE A 329 4.67 13.66 3.50
C PHE A 329 5.14 15.03 4.00
N SER A 330 4.49 16.10 3.52
CA SER A 330 4.75 17.47 3.94
C SER A 330 4.62 17.64 5.45
N MET A 331 5.70 18.07 6.11
CA MET A 331 5.70 18.35 7.55
C MET A 331 4.66 19.39 7.94
N VAL A 332 4.41 20.39 7.08
CA VAL A 332 3.38 21.42 7.33
C VAL A 332 1.99 20.77 7.44
N LEU A 333 1.63 19.86 6.53
CA LEU A 333 0.35 19.16 6.58
C LEU A 333 0.28 18.17 7.76
N LEU A 334 1.39 17.51 8.09
CA LEU A 334 1.43 16.61 9.24
C LEU A 334 1.26 17.37 10.56
N ILE A 335 1.83 18.56 10.70
CA ILE A 335 1.62 19.43 11.87
C ILE A 335 0.18 19.96 11.89
N LEU A 336 -0.35 20.32 10.74
CA LEU A 336 -1.74 20.72 10.56
C LEU A 336 -2.67 19.51 10.35
N HIS A 337 -2.44 18.44 11.13
CA HIS A 337 -3.21 17.17 11.02
C HIS A 337 -4.74 17.33 11.04
N PRO A 338 -5.38 18.35 11.66
CA PRO A 338 -6.82 18.54 11.54
C PRO A 338 -7.28 18.77 10.09
N VAL A 339 -6.46 19.41 9.25
CA VAL A 339 -6.75 19.61 7.83
C VAL A 339 -6.75 18.28 7.09
N LEU A 340 -5.76 17.42 7.37
CA LEU A 340 -5.71 16.06 6.81
C LEU A 340 -6.91 15.22 7.26
N PHE A 341 -7.34 15.37 8.53
CA PHE A 341 -8.50 14.67 9.05
C PHE A 341 -9.81 15.12 8.38
N ILE A 342 -10.01 16.41 8.15
CA ILE A 342 -11.17 16.94 7.43
C ILE A 342 -11.19 16.40 5.99
N PHE A 343 -10.04 16.41 5.32
CA PHE A 343 -9.93 15.84 3.98
C PHE A 343 -10.25 14.34 3.96
N PHE A 344 -9.75 13.60 4.95
CA PHE A 344 -10.04 12.19 5.13
C PHE A 344 -11.56 11.93 5.26
N ILE A 345 -12.25 12.68 6.15
CA ILE A 345 -13.71 12.54 6.33
C ILE A 345 -14.47 12.85 5.04
N PHE A 346 -14.05 13.88 4.29
CA PHE A 346 -14.66 14.20 2.98
C PHE A 346 -14.56 13.02 2.00
N ILE A 347 -13.37 12.43 1.84
CA ILE A 347 -13.18 11.28 0.94
C ILE A 347 -13.93 10.05 1.45
N PHE A 348 -13.89 9.78 2.77
CA PHE A 348 -14.62 8.66 3.37
C PHE A 348 -16.13 8.76 3.10
N ALA A 349 -16.72 9.93 3.33
CA ALA A 349 -18.14 10.17 3.06
C ALA A 349 -18.47 9.98 1.56
N ASN A 350 -17.59 10.46 0.67
CA ASN A 350 -17.74 10.28 -0.77
C ASN A 350 -17.62 8.79 -1.17
N SER A 351 -16.64 8.06 -0.63
CA SER A 351 -16.46 6.62 -0.85
C SER A 351 -17.69 5.83 -0.40
N TRP A 352 -18.15 6.10 0.81
CA TRP A 352 -19.34 5.45 1.38
C TRP A 352 -20.59 5.68 0.49
N ARG A 353 -20.78 6.92 0.03
CA ARG A 353 -21.89 7.26 -0.89
C ARG A 353 -21.79 6.47 -2.21
N HIS A 354 -20.60 6.38 -2.82
CA HIS A 354 -20.40 5.65 -4.07
C HIS A 354 -20.64 4.15 -3.90
N THR A 355 -20.16 3.54 -2.82
CA THR A 355 -20.33 2.11 -2.57
C THR A 355 -21.80 1.73 -2.37
N HIS A 356 -22.57 2.55 -1.64
CA HIS A 356 -23.97 2.21 -1.32
C HIS A 356 -24.98 2.63 -2.40
N PHE A 357 -24.68 3.66 -3.20
CA PHE A 357 -25.66 4.21 -4.14
C PHE A 357 -25.28 4.00 -5.62
N SER A 358 -24.00 3.95 -6.02
CA SER A 358 -23.63 3.94 -7.45
C SER A 358 -23.30 2.56 -7.99
N LYS A 359 -22.79 1.61 -7.17
CA LYS A 359 -22.39 0.24 -7.55
C LYS A 359 -21.56 0.15 -8.85
N LYS A 360 -20.85 1.20 -9.24
CA LYS A 360 -20.00 1.27 -10.43
C LYS A 360 -18.64 1.82 -10.03
N VAL A 361 -17.58 1.20 -10.54
CA VAL A 361 -16.21 1.67 -10.38
C VAL A 361 -15.60 1.86 -11.77
N GLU A 362 -14.94 2.99 -12.00
CA GLU A 362 -14.17 3.26 -13.22
C GLU A 362 -12.67 3.09 -12.95
N TRP A 363 -11.99 2.40 -13.86
CA TRP A 363 -10.53 2.26 -13.85
C TRP A 363 -9.94 2.43 -15.24
N LYS A 364 -9.04 3.40 -15.40
CA LYS A 364 -8.36 3.73 -16.68
C LYS A 364 -9.29 3.71 -17.89
N GLY A 365 -10.48 4.33 -17.75
CA GLY A 365 -11.49 4.45 -18.80
C GLY A 365 -12.38 3.21 -19.01
N ARG A 366 -12.33 2.22 -18.12
CA ARG A 366 -13.24 1.06 -18.11
C ARG A 366 -14.12 1.09 -16.85
N SER A 367 -15.44 0.86 -17.01
CA SER A 367 -16.37 0.80 -15.88
C SER A 367 -16.67 -0.64 -15.49
N PHE A 368 -16.66 -0.92 -14.19
CA PHE A 368 -16.96 -2.23 -13.61
C PHE A 368 -18.17 -2.12 -12.69
N LYS A 369 -19.05 -3.11 -12.69
CA LYS A 369 -20.10 -3.25 -11.68
C LYS A 369 -19.52 -3.96 -10.46
N ILE A 370 -19.81 -3.42 -9.27
CA ILE A 370 -19.55 -4.09 -7.98
C ILE A 370 -20.80 -4.90 -7.67
N ASN A 371 -20.64 -6.21 -7.46
CA ASN A 371 -21.73 -7.07 -6.99
C ASN A 371 -21.96 -6.90 -5.49
#